data_7045bd95f8bd0a766b77b1e53e117170
#
_entry.id   7045bd95f8bd0a766b77b1e53e117170
#
_cell.length_a   1.000
_cell.length_b   1.000
_cell.length_c   1.000
_cell.angle_alpha   90.00
_cell.angle_beta   90.00
_cell.angle_gamma   90.00
#
_symmetry.space_group_name_H-M   'P 1'
#
loop_
_entity.id
_entity.type
_entity.pdbx_description
1 polymer ?
#
loop_
_entity_poly.entity_id
_entity_poly.type
_entity_poly.pdbx_seq_one_letter_code
_entity_poly.pdbx_strand_id
1 'polypeptide(L)'
;MVNLKAKPYFLNDADIAWVETTIASMTPEEKVGQLFWQLTAGNSEEYLKELMENYHLGGCRYNGMPGQMVLNQNRILQKYAKVPVFIAC
;
A
#
# COMPACT_ATOMS: atom_id res chain seq x y z
N MET A 1 6.58 -9.30 20.36
CA MET A 1 6.77 -8.84 18.98
C MET A 1 7.08 -10.01 18.07
N VAL A 2 6.63 -9.95 16.83
CA VAL A 2 6.90 -11.00 15.83
C VAL A 2 8.40 -11.06 15.52
N ASN A 3 8.93 -12.27 15.39
CA ASN A 3 10.32 -12.45 14.97
C ASN A 3 10.43 -12.35 13.44
N LEU A 4 10.82 -11.19 12.96
CA LEU A 4 10.92 -10.90 11.53
C LEU A 4 12.09 -11.60 10.83
N LYS A 5 13.06 -12.12 11.57
CA LYS A 5 14.14 -12.93 10.99
C LYS A 5 13.70 -14.37 10.71
N ALA A 6 12.69 -14.84 11.43
CA ALA A 6 12.17 -16.19 11.30
C ALA A 6 11.17 -16.32 10.16
N LYS A 7 10.84 -17.59 9.83
CA LYS A 7 9.77 -17.93 8.89
C LYS A 7 8.44 -17.29 9.32
N PRO A 8 7.63 -16.75 8.45
CA PRO A 8 7.75 -16.76 6.97
C PRO A 8 8.50 -15.55 6.39
N TYR A 9 9.02 -14.63 7.20
CA TYR A 9 9.49 -13.34 6.74
C TYR A 9 10.94 -13.35 6.24
N PHE A 10 11.84 -13.99 6.96
CA PHE A 10 13.28 -14.08 6.62
C PHE A 10 13.93 -12.74 6.29
N LEU A 11 13.58 -11.67 7.02
CA LEU A 11 14.11 -10.33 6.76
C LEU A 11 15.51 -10.17 7.35
N ASN A 12 16.34 -9.39 6.67
CA ASN A 12 17.63 -8.96 7.16
C ASN A 12 17.51 -7.76 8.12
N ASP A 13 18.61 -7.33 8.74
CA ASP A 13 18.59 -6.23 9.71
C ASP A 13 18.15 -4.90 9.10
N ALA A 14 18.53 -4.61 7.87
CA ALA A 14 18.13 -3.37 7.18
C ALA A 14 16.63 -3.34 6.91
N ASP A 15 16.07 -4.47 6.47
CA ASP A 15 14.63 -4.59 6.22
C ASP A 15 13.83 -4.45 7.52
N ILE A 16 14.31 -5.07 8.59
CA ILE A 16 13.68 -4.97 9.91
C ILE A 16 13.69 -3.53 10.42
N ALA A 17 14.82 -2.84 10.28
CA ALA A 17 14.93 -1.43 10.65
C ALA A 17 13.96 -0.56 9.87
N TRP A 18 13.78 -0.83 8.57
CA TRP A 18 12.78 -0.12 7.77
C TRP A 18 11.36 -0.35 8.27
N VAL A 19 11.00 -1.60 8.55
CA VAL A 19 9.67 -1.95 9.10
C VAL A 19 9.41 -1.24 10.41
N GLU A 20 10.33 -1.33 11.36
CA GLU A 20 10.18 -0.74 12.69
C GLU A 20 10.08 0.79 12.63
N THR A 21 10.95 1.43 11.85
CA THR A 21 10.95 2.87 11.66
C THR A 21 9.66 3.34 10.98
N THR A 22 9.19 2.61 9.98
CA THR A 22 7.95 2.93 9.27
C THR A 22 6.75 2.86 10.22
N ILE A 23 6.60 1.78 10.98
CA ILE A 23 5.52 1.61 11.96
C ILE A 23 5.57 2.72 13.01
N ALA A 24 6.74 3.03 13.53
CA ALA A 24 6.91 4.07 14.54
C ALA A 24 6.52 5.47 14.03
N SER A 25 6.67 5.72 12.73
CA SER A 25 6.32 6.99 12.10
C SER A 25 4.85 7.12 11.70
N MET A 26 4.09 6.03 11.74
CA MET A 26 2.69 6.02 11.31
C MET A 26 1.74 6.50 12.40
N THR A 27 0.76 7.31 12.01
CA THR A 27 -0.34 7.68 12.88
C THR A 27 -1.30 6.49 13.07
N PRO A 28 -2.17 6.51 14.11
CA PRO A 28 -3.22 5.49 14.26
C PRO A 28 -4.10 5.35 13.02
N GLU A 29 -4.46 6.46 12.39
CA GLU A 29 -5.28 6.49 11.16
C GLU A 29 -4.57 5.78 10.01
N GLU A 30 -3.28 6.05 9.84
CA GLU A 30 -2.47 5.38 8.81
C GLU A 30 -2.38 3.88 9.05
N LYS A 31 -2.23 3.45 10.31
CA LYS A 31 -2.22 2.02 10.66
C LYS A 31 -3.55 1.34 10.38
N VAL A 32 -4.66 1.98 10.74
CA VAL A 32 -6.00 1.46 10.48
C VAL A 32 -6.24 1.34 8.97
N GLY A 33 -5.84 2.34 8.19
CA GLY A 33 -5.98 2.32 6.74
C GLY A 33 -5.30 1.12 6.07
N GLN A 34 -4.19 0.65 6.62
CA GLN A 34 -3.49 -0.53 6.09
C GLN A 34 -4.32 -1.82 6.14
N LEU A 35 -5.37 -1.87 6.95
CA LEU A 35 -6.26 -3.03 7.07
C LEU A 35 -7.37 -3.04 6.01
N PHE A 36 -7.53 -1.97 5.25
CA PHE A 36 -8.61 -1.84 4.27
C PHE A 36 -8.10 -1.90 2.83
N TRP A 37 -8.95 -2.47 1.97
CA TRP A 37 -8.72 -2.56 0.54
C TRP A 37 -9.89 -1.97 -0.20
N GLN A 38 -9.62 -1.27 -1.29
CA GLN A 38 -10.64 -0.60 -2.11
C GLN A 38 -10.60 -1.15 -3.53
N LEU A 39 -11.79 -1.35 -4.10
CA LEU A 39 -11.91 -1.62 -5.52
C LEU A 39 -11.70 -0.32 -6.30
N THR A 40 -10.77 -0.34 -7.23
CA THR A 40 -10.49 0.77 -8.12
C THR A 40 -10.76 0.37 -9.57
N ALA A 41 -11.25 1.28 -10.39
CA ALA A 41 -11.57 0.98 -11.77
C ALA A 41 -11.46 2.24 -12.64
N GLY A 42 -10.28 2.47 -13.21
CA GLY A 42 -10.08 3.56 -14.18
C GLY A 42 -10.31 4.95 -13.63
N ASN A 43 -10.05 5.17 -12.36
CA ASN A 43 -10.30 6.44 -11.69
C ASN A 43 -9.23 7.49 -12.03
N SER A 44 -9.57 8.76 -11.80
CA SER A 44 -8.65 9.87 -12.01
C SER A 44 -7.48 9.84 -11.03
N GLU A 45 -6.38 10.49 -11.39
CA GLU A 45 -5.23 10.64 -10.48
C GLU A 45 -5.63 11.32 -9.17
N GLU A 46 -6.48 12.32 -9.23
CA GLU A 46 -6.98 13.04 -8.06
C GLU A 46 -7.70 12.10 -7.07
N TYR A 47 -8.57 11.24 -7.57
CA TYR A 47 -9.27 10.25 -6.74
C TYR A 47 -8.31 9.22 -6.13
N LEU A 48 -7.39 8.69 -6.93
CA LEU A 48 -6.42 7.70 -6.45
C LEU A 48 -5.46 8.29 -5.41
N LYS A 49 -5.07 9.56 -5.62
CA LYS A 49 -4.27 10.30 -4.64
C LYS A 49 -5.01 10.43 -3.31
N GLU A 50 -6.29 10.78 -3.34
CA GLU A 50 -7.12 10.88 -2.15
C GLU A 50 -7.19 9.56 -1.38
N LEU A 51 -7.35 8.44 -2.08
CA LEU A 51 -7.36 7.12 -1.45
C LEU A 51 -6.08 6.85 -0.65
N MET A 52 -4.93 7.29 -1.16
CA MET A 52 -3.65 7.06 -0.49
C MET A 52 -3.36 8.07 0.62
N GLU A 53 -3.63 9.35 0.38
CA GLU A 53 -3.27 10.42 1.31
C GLU A 53 -4.27 10.59 2.46
N ASN A 54 -5.56 10.32 2.23
CA ASN A 54 -6.60 10.51 3.22
C ASN A 54 -7.06 9.21 3.89
N TYR A 55 -7.11 8.12 3.14
CA TYR A 55 -7.57 6.83 3.66
C TYR A 55 -6.43 5.85 3.96
N HIS A 56 -5.22 6.10 3.44
CA HIS A 56 -4.01 5.31 3.75
C HIS A 56 -4.17 3.81 3.50
N LEU A 57 -4.83 3.43 2.40
CA LEU A 57 -5.19 2.04 2.12
C LEU A 57 -3.98 1.12 2.03
N GLY A 58 -4.12 -0.08 2.59
CA GLY A 58 -3.10 -1.13 2.51
C GLY A 58 -3.09 -1.86 1.18
N GLY A 59 -4.21 -1.89 0.48
CA GLY A 59 -4.32 -2.55 -0.81
C GLY A 59 -5.42 -1.98 -1.69
N CYS A 60 -5.26 -2.22 -2.98
CA CYS A 60 -6.27 -1.90 -3.98
C CYS A 60 -6.51 -3.11 -4.89
N ARG A 61 -7.74 -3.29 -5.28
CA ARG A 61 -8.16 -4.33 -6.21
C ARG A 61 -8.73 -3.68 -7.46
N TYR A 62 -8.47 -4.26 -8.61
CA TYR A 62 -9.09 -3.81 -9.86
C TYR A 62 -9.84 -4.97 -10.55
N ASN A 63 -10.89 -4.64 -11.29
CA ASN A 63 -11.55 -5.54 -12.21
C ASN A 63 -10.85 -5.46 -13.58
N GLY A 64 -11.20 -6.38 -14.49
CA GLY A 64 -10.61 -6.39 -15.82
C GLY A 64 -10.67 -5.02 -16.51
N MET A 65 -9.51 -4.53 -16.93
CA MET A 65 -9.37 -3.29 -17.68
C MET A 65 -8.12 -3.39 -18.57
N PRO A 66 -7.97 -2.54 -19.61
CA PRO A 66 -6.77 -2.56 -20.44
C PRO A 66 -5.48 -2.44 -19.64
N GLY A 67 -4.47 -3.22 -20.01
CA GLY A 67 -3.21 -3.30 -19.25
C GLY A 67 -2.53 -1.95 -19.05
N GLN A 68 -2.62 -1.03 -20.02
CA GLN A 68 -2.05 0.31 -19.88
C GLN A 68 -2.75 1.10 -18.78
N MET A 69 -4.06 0.94 -18.60
CA MET A 69 -4.81 1.59 -17.53
C MET A 69 -4.42 1.03 -16.16
N VAL A 70 -4.24 -0.28 -16.06
CA VAL A 70 -3.74 -0.94 -14.83
C VAL A 70 -2.37 -0.40 -14.46
N LEU A 71 -1.46 -0.32 -15.41
CA LEU A 71 -0.11 0.18 -15.20
C LEU A 71 -0.12 1.63 -14.70
N ASN A 72 -0.91 2.50 -15.34
CA ASN A 72 -1.02 3.89 -14.93
C ASN A 72 -1.63 4.03 -13.54
N GLN A 73 -2.69 3.30 -13.26
CA GLN A 73 -3.32 3.29 -11.93
C GLN A 73 -2.34 2.85 -10.84
N ASN A 74 -1.63 1.76 -11.08
CA ASN A 74 -0.69 1.22 -10.09
C ASN A 74 0.46 2.20 -9.84
N ARG A 75 0.96 2.88 -10.87
CA ARG A 75 1.98 3.91 -10.71
C ARG A 75 1.50 5.08 -9.86
N ILE A 76 0.28 5.54 -10.08
CA ILE A 76 -0.32 6.63 -9.31
C ILE A 76 -0.48 6.22 -7.84
N LEU A 77 -1.03 5.02 -7.58
CA LEU A 77 -1.21 4.52 -6.23
C LEU A 77 0.12 4.44 -5.48
N GLN A 78 1.16 3.86 -6.08
CA GLN A 78 2.46 3.75 -5.44
C GLN A 78 3.16 5.11 -5.26
N LYS A 79 2.91 6.06 -6.15
CA LYS A 79 3.46 7.42 -6.06
C LYS A 79 3.01 8.15 -4.79
N TYR A 80 1.75 7.99 -4.41
CA TYR A 80 1.15 8.70 -3.28
C TYR A 80 1.08 7.86 -2.00
N ALA A 81 1.39 6.59 -2.06
CA ALA A 81 1.37 5.71 -0.89
C ALA A 81 2.61 5.93 -0.01
N LYS A 82 2.41 6.10 1.29
CA LYS A 82 3.50 6.14 2.28
C LYS A 82 4.15 4.77 2.44
N VAL A 83 3.33 3.74 2.47
CA VAL A 83 3.76 2.34 2.49
C VAL A 83 3.32 1.71 1.17
N PRO A 84 4.18 0.93 0.49
CA PRO A 84 3.80 0.31 -0.78
C PRO A 84 2.48 -0.44 -0.68
N VAL A 85 1.61 -0.21 -1.67
CA VAL A 85 0.25 -0.75 -1.72
C VAL A 85 0.25 -2.14 -2.33
N PHE A 86 -0.47 -3.08 -1.73
CA PHE A 86 -0.76 -4.35 -2.38
C PHE A 86 -1.75 -4.14 -3.52
N ILE A 87 -1.49 -4.80 -4.65
CA ILE A 87 -2.36 -4.74 -5.82
C ILE A 87 -2.88 -6.15 -6.11
N ALA A 88 -4.21 -6.28 -6.18
CA ALA A 88 -4.88 -7.53 -6.49
C ALA A 88 -5.83 -7.39 -7.68
N CYS A 89 -6.06 -8.47 -8.36
CA CYS A 89 -7.03 -8.52 -9.47
C CYS A 89 -8.13 -9.56 -9.20
#